data_1c3210a934ebd424e8f4e54f3f87768c
#
_entry.id   1c3210a934ebd424e8f4e54f3f87768c
#
_cell.length_a   1.000
_cell.length_b   1.000
_cell.length_c   1.000
_cell.angle_alpha   90.00
_cell.angle_beta   90.00
_cell.angle_gamma   90.00
#
_symmetry.space_group_name_H-M   'P 1'
#
loop_
_entity.id
_entity.type
_entity.pdbx_description
1 polymer ?
#
loop_
_entity_poly.entity_id
_entity_poly.type
_entity_poly.pdbx_seq_one_letter_code
_entity_poly.pdbx_strand_id
1 'polypeptide(L)'
;MIDPSRLLADLQRVLKALEDDVRSRVQESEAIDASLREQHDKAKAASRTAQAYEVWRDDYITQVAVAWILGCVFVRFLEDNGLIETTWLAGPGHRLQLARDQHTLYFQQYPSHSDREYLAHVFDEVTKLPSMRDLL
;
A
#
# COMPACT_ATOMS: atom_id res chain seq x y z
N MET A 1 -3.56 -24.32 -5.95
CA MET A 1 -4.64 -23.54 -5.27
C MET A 1 -4.07 -22.89 -4.02
N ILE A 2 -4.42 -21.64 -3.78
CA ILE A 2 -3.98 -20.91 -2.58
C ILE A 2 -4.76 -21.43 -1.37
N ASP A 3 -4.04 -21.78 -0.29
CA ASP A 3 -4.65 -22.12 0.99
C ASP A 3 -5.05 -20.81 1.69
N PRO A 4 -6.38 -20.55 1.90
CA PRO A 4 -6.81 -19.30 2.51
C PRO A 4 -6.27 -19.06 3.91
N SER A 5 -6.17 -20.11 4.73
CA SER A 5 -5.66 -19.98 6.10
C SER A 5 -4.19 -19.61 6.13
N ARG A 6 -3.40 -20.19 5.23
CA ARG A 6 -1.98 -19.90 5.11
C ARG A 6 -1.74 -18.50 4.58
N LEU A 7 -2.53 -18.08 3.57
CA LEU A 7 -2.47 -16.74 3.02
C LEU A 7 -2.81 -15.71 4.11
N LEU A 8 -3.85 -15.94 4.89
CA LEU A 8 -4.25 -15.05 5.97
C LEU A 8 -3.13 -14.90 7.01
N ALA A 9 -2.52 -16.02 7.42
CA ALA A 9 -1.42 -15.99 8.38
C ALA A 9 -0.22 -15.20 7.85
N ASP A 10 0.12 -15.40 6.57
CA ASP A 10 1.21 -14.68 5.94
C ASP A 10 0.92 -13.18 5.83
N LEU A 11 -0.31 -12.80 5.45
CA LEU A 11 -0.72 -11.41 5.37
C LEU A 11 -0.73 -10.72 6.74
N GLN A 12 -1.16 -11.42 7.78
CA GLN A 12 -1.15 -10.87 9.14
C GLN A 12 0.28 -10.60 9.63
N ARG A 13 1.22 -11.48 9.29
CA ARG A 13 2.63 -11.29 9.63
C ARG A 13 3.22 -10.09 8.90
N VAL A 14 2.94 -9.95 7.61
CA VAL A 14 3.38 -8.81 6.80
C VAL A 14 2.74 -7.52 7.31
N LEU A 15 1.46 -7.56 7.67
CA LEU A 15 0.75 -6.41 8.24
C LEU A 15 1.44 -5.90 9.50
N LYS A 16 1.76 -6.80 10.42
CA LYS A 16 2.43 -6.42 11.67
C LYS A 16 3.79 -5.79 11.40
N ALA A 17 4.58 -6.38 10.51
CA ALA A 17 5.89 -5.84 10.14
C ALA A 17 5.76 -4.44 9.52
N LEU A 18 4.77 -4.22 8.65
CA LEU A 18 4.51 -2.94 8.02
C LEU A 18 4.03 -1.89 9.03
N GLU A 19 3.13 -2.27 9.96
CA GLU A 19 2.69 -1.38 11.03
C GLU A 19 3.86 -0.92 11.90
N ASP A 20 4.73 -1.85 12.28
CA ASP A 20 5.90 -1.53 13.11
C ASP A 20 6.86 -0.60 12.38
N ASP A 21 7.08 -0.82 11.08
CA ASP A 21 7.94 0.04 10.25
C ASP A 21 7.35 1.45 10.13
N VAL A 22 6.06 1.56 9.84
CA VAL A 22 5.38 2.87 9.71
C VAL A 22 5.40 3.61 11.04
N ARG A 23 5.15 2.89 12.15
CA ARG A 23 5.18 3.49 13.49
C ARG A 23 6.58 4.03 13.82
N SER A 24 7.63 3.29 13.48
CA SER A 24 9.02 3.75 13.67
C SER A 24 9.30 5.02 12.87
N ARG A 25 8.84 5.09 11.62
CA ARG A 25 9.01 6.25 10.76
C ARG A 25 8.28 7.49 11.31
N VAL A 26 7.08 7.31 11.84
CA VAL A 26 6.33 8.38 12.47
C VAL A 26 7.06 8.90 13.72
N GLN A 27 7.60 7.99 14.54
CA GLN A 27 8.33 8.38 15.74
C GLN A 27 9.65 9.08 15.44
N GLU A 28 10.29 8.74 14.34
CA GLU A 28 11.58 9.32 13.92
C GLU A 28 11.44 10.64 13.18
N SER A 29 10.27 10.93 12.61
CA SER A 29 10.04 12.13 11.80
C SER A 29 9.08 13.09 12.48
N GLU A 30 9.61 14.21 12.96
CA GLU A 30 8.78 15.29 13.54
C GLU A 30 7.79 15.86 12.53
N ALA A 31 8.18 15.94 11.25
CA ALA A 31 7.31 16.46 10.19
C ALA A 31 6.09 15.56 9.96
N ILE A 32 6.29 14.25 9.95
CA ILE A 32 5.19 13.29 9.79
C ILE A 32 4.27 13.32 11.02
N ASP A 33 4.85 13.32 12.22
CA ASP A 33 4.06 13.38 13.46
C ASP A 33 3.25 14.68 13.53
N ALA A 34 3.85 15.81 13.17
CA ALA A 34 3.13 17.10 13.14
C ALA A 34 1.96 17.09 12.15
N SER A 35 2.15 16.49 10.97
CA SER A 35 1.10 16.34 9.98
C SER A 35 -0.05 15.49 10.50
N LEU A 36 0.25 14.38 11.16
CA LEU A 36 -0.78 13.50 11.74
C LEU A 36 -1.51 14.17 12.89
N ARG A 37 -0.82 14.94 13.73
CA ARG A 37 -1.46 15.71 14.79
C ARG A 37 -2.43 16.75 14.24
N GLU A 38 -2.06 17.41 13.15
CA GLU A 38 -2.96 18.35 12.47
C GLU A 38 -4.21 17.65 11.95
N GLN A 39 -4.06 16.47 11.33
CA GLN A 39 -5.21 15.68 10.87
C GLN A 39 -6.11 15.24 12.03
N HIS A 40 -5.52 14.85 13.15
CA HIS A 40 -6.27 14.50 14.36
C HIS A 40 -7.04 15.68 14.90
N ASP A 41 -6.42 16.85 14.98
CA ASP A 41 -7.07 18.08 15.46
C ASP A 41 -8.25 18.45 14.57
N LYS A 42 -8.11 18.35 13.25
CA LYS A 42 -9.20 18.58 12.29
C LYS A 42 -10.34 17.57 12.47
N ALA A 43 -10.02 16.29 12.66
CA ALA A 43 -11.03 15.26 12.89
C ALA A 43 -11.79 15.47 14.19
N LYS A 44 -11.08 15.87 15.25
CA LYS A 44 -11.67 16.16 16.54
C LYS A 44 -12.58 17.41 16.49
N ALA A 45 -12.13 18.48 15.82
CA ALA A 45 -12.91 19.69 15.62
C ALA A 45 -14.17 19.43 14.80
N ALA A 46 -14.13 18.49 13.84
CA ALA A 46 -15.27 18.09 13.04
C ALA A 46 -16.14 17.02 13.70
N SER A 47 -15.88 16.68 14.96
CA SER A 47 -16.58 15.64 15.73
C SER A 47 -16.54 14.25 15.10
N ARG A 48 -15.50 13.97 14.31
CA ARG A 48 -15.31 12.66 13.68
C ARG A 48 -14.63 11.65 14.60
N THR A 49 -13.95 12.13 15.64
CA THR A 49 -13.29 11.29 16.62
C THR A 49 -13.29 11.96 18.00
N ALA A 50 -13.38 11.13 19.04
CA ALA A 50 -13.17 11.54 20.43
C ALA A 50 -11.92 10.88 21.03
N GLN A 51 -11.18 10.09 20.23
CA GLN A 51 -10.01 9.36 20.69
C GLN A 51 -8.84 10.30 21.00
N ALA A 52 -8.02 9.91 21.97
CA ALA A 52 -6.72 10.54 22.20
C ALA A 52 -5.83 10.34 20.97
N TYR A 53 -4.86 11.25 20.80
CA TYR A 53 -4.00 11.23 19.60
C TYR A 53 -3.28 9.89 19.42
N GLU A 54 -2.71 9.32 20.46
CA GLU A 54 -1.96 8.06 20.35
C GLU A 54 -2.81 6.90 19.85
N VAL A 55 -4.04 6.80 20.37
CA VAL A 55 -5.00 5.75 19.93
C VAL A 55 -5.43 6.01 18.49
N TRP A 56 -5.77 7.23 18.16
CA TRP A 56 -6.17 7.64 16.82
C TRP A 56 -5.04 7.38 15.81
N ARG A 57 -3.80 7.74 16.18
CA ARG A 57 -2.63 7.51 15.34
C ARG A 57 -2.40 6.03 15.05
N ASP A 58 -2.47 5.18 16.09
CA ASP A 58 -2.26 3.74 15.92
C ASP A 58 -3.33 3.12 15.04
N ASP A 59 -4.58 3.52 15.19
CA ASP A 59 -5.67 3.08 14.31
C ASP A 59 -5.44 3.57 12.87
N TYR A 60 -4.99 4.80 12.69
CA TYR A 60 -4.68 5.35 11.37
C TYR A 60 -3.54 4.57 10.70
N ILE A 61 -2.47 4.26 11.43
CA ILE A 61 -1.34 3.46 10.93
C ILE A 61 -1.84 2.09 10.48
N THR A 62 -2.67 1.43 11.27
CA THR A 62 -3.25 0.14 10.89
C THR A 62 -4.08 0.24 9.62
N GLN A 63 -4.93 1.25 9.49
CA GLN A 63 -5.73 1.47 8.29
C GLN A 63 -4.87 1.71 7.05
N VAL A 64 -3.81 2.50 7.16
CA VAL A 64 -2.87 2.74 6.05
C VAL A 64 -2.17 1.45 5.65
N ALA A 65 -1.67 0.68 6.61
CA ALA A 65 -0.98 -0.57 6.35
C ALA A 65 -1.91 -1.60 5.67
N VAL A 66 -3.14 -1.73 6.18
CA VAL A 66 -4.15 -2.61 5.57
C VAL A 66 -4.47 -2.18 4.14
N ALA A 67 -4.64 -0.88 3.91
CA ALA A 67 -4.94 -0.35 2.57
C ALA A 67 -3.82 -0.68 1.57
N TRP A 68 -2.55 -0.55 1.95
CA TRP A 68 -1.43 -0.90 1.10
C TRP A 68 -1.42 -2.40 0.77
N ILE A 69 -1.63 -3.26 1.77
CA ILE A 69 -1.66 -4.72 1.58
C ILE A 69 -2.81 -5.12 0.66
N LEU A 70 -4.01 -4.61 0.92
CA LEU A 70 -5.18 -4.91 0.09
C LEU A 70 -5.01 -4.40 -1.33
N GLY A 71 -4.38 -3.23 -1.51
CA GLY A 71 -4.05 -2.70 -2.83
C GLY A 71 -3.13 -3.65 -3.60
N CYS A 72 -2.07 -4.16 -2.96
CA CYS A 72 -1.16 -5.13 -3.58
C CYS A 72 -1.87 -6.44 -3.92
N VAL A 73 -2.70 -6.96 -3.01
CA VAL A 73 -3.48 -8.18 -3.25
C VAL A 73 -4.41 -7.99 -4.44
N PHE A 74 -5.07 -6.85 -4.53
CA PHE A 74 -5.98 -6.53 -5.63
C PHE A 74 -5.25 -6.47 -6.96
N VAL A 75 -4.12 -5.75 -7.03
CA VAL A 75 -3.32 -5.67 -8.25
C VAL A 75 -2.83 -7.06 -8.66
N ARG A 76 -2.35 -7.86 -7.71
CA ARG A 76 -1.91 -9.23 -7.97
C ARG A 76 -3.05 -10.10 -8.51
N PHE A 77 -4.26 -9.93 -7.98
CA PHE A 77 -5.46 -10.60 -8.48
C PHE A 77 -5.71 -10.26 -9.95
N LEU A 78 -5.62 -8.96 -10.30
CA LEU A 78 -5.79 -8.52 -11.68
C LEU A 78 -4.74 -9.13 -12.60
N GLU A 79 -3.49 -9.18 -12.16
CA GLU A 79 -2.38 -9.76 -12.92
C GLU A 79 -2.56 -11.27 -13.13
N ASP A 80 -2.88 -11.99 -12.05
CA ASP A 80 -3.01 -13.45 -12.09
C ASP A 80 -4.19 -13.91 -12.96
N ASN A 81 -5.22 -13.09 -13.08
CA ASN A 81 -6.41 -13.41 -13.88
C ASN A 81 -6.38 -12.78 -15.29
N GLY A 82 -5.27 -12.14 -15.66
CA GLY A 82 -5.13 -11.54 -16.98
C GLY A 82 -6.09 -10.39 -17.26
N LEU A 83 -6.53 -9.69 -16.22
CA LEU A 83 -7.49 -8.59 -16.33
C LEU A 83 -6.82 -7.27 -16.68
N ILE A 84 -5.50 -7.20 -16.59
CA ILE A 84 -4.70 -6.06 -17.02
C ILE A 84 -3.55 -6.57 -17.90
N GLU A 85 -3.15 -5.76 -18.88
CA GLU A 85 -2.11 -6.16 -19.85
C GLU A 85 -0.71 -6.07 -19.25
N THR A 86 -0.42 -4.95 -18.58
CA THR A 86 0.89 -4.75 -17.96
C THR A 86 0.92 -5.40 -16.59
N THR A 87 2.03 -6.09 -16.27
CA THR A 87 2.25 -6.65 -14.94
C THR A 87 3.35 -5.85 -14.24
N TRP A 88 3.10 -5.46 -13.00
CA TRP A 88 4.02 -4.66 -12.19
C TRP A 88 4.54 -5.40 -10.96
N LEU A 89 3.72 -6.26 -10.33
CA LEU A 89 4.09 -6.94 -9.08
C LEU A 89 4.66 -8.32 -9.35
N ALA A 90 3.98 -9.14 -10.11
CA ALA A 90 4.44 -10.48 -10.45
C ALA A 90 3.71 -11.05 -11.66
N GLY A 91 2.53 -11.64 -11.46
CA GLY A 91 1.82 -12.36 -12.50
C GLY A 91 2.32 -13.78 -12.68
N PRO A 92 1.51 -14.68 -13.30
CA PRO A 92 1.88 -16.07 -13.52
C PRO A 92 2.75 -16.26 -14.76
N GLY A 93 3.61 -17.28 -14.72
CA GLY A 93 4.40 -17.69 -15.88
C GLY A 93 5.34 -16.59 -16.36
N HIS A 94 5.33 -16.34 -17.68
CA HIS A 94 6.18 -15.33 -18.31
C HIS A 94 5.85 -13.89 -17.87
N ARG A 95 4.67 -13.66 -17.31
CA ARG A 95 4.28 -12.33 -16.81
C ARG A 95 5.14 -11.88 -15.63
N LEU A 96 5.71 -12.83 -14.88
CA LEU A 96 6.66 -12.48 -13.83
C LEU A 96 7.88 -11.75 -14.38
N GLN A 97 8.40 -12.19 -15.53
CA GLN A 97 9.54 -11.50 -16.17
C GLN A 97 9.15 -10.09 -16.61
N LEU A 98 7.94 -9.93 -17.15
CA LEU A 98 7.44 -8.61 -17.54
C LEU A 98 7.36 -7.67 -16.32
N ALA A 99 6.91 -8.20 -15.17
CA ALA A 99 6.86 -7.40 -13.94
C ALA A 99 8.26 -7.00 -13.46
N ARG A 100 9.22 -7.91 -13.53
CA ARG A 100 10.61 -7.63 -13.19
C ARG A 100 11.21 -6.56 -14.12
N ASP A 101 10.89 -6.60 -15.40
CA ASP A 101 11.34 -5.60 -16.37
C ASP A 101 10.75 -4.23 -16.04
N GLN A 102 9.48 -4.15 -15.67
CA GLN A 102 8.86 -2.89 -15.25
C GLN A 102 9.53 -2.32 -14.00
N HIS A 103 9.82 -3.16 -13.02
CA HIS A 103 10.54 -2.76 -11.81
C HIS A 103 11.92 -2.20 -12.15
N THR A 104 12.66 -2.90 -13.00
CA THR A 104 14.00 -2.47 -13.44
C THR A 104 13.94 -1.13 -14.16
N LEU A 105 13.02 -0.97 -15.11
CA LEU A 105 12.86 0.28 -15.87
C LEU A 105 12.51 1.45 -14.94
N TYR A 106 11.63 1.24 -13.98
CA TYR A 106 11.25 2.29 -13.03
C TYR A 106 12.47 2.79 -12.24
N PHE A 107 13.29 1.88 -11.70
CA PHE A 107 14.45 2.26 -10.91
C PHE A 107 15.63 2.75 -11.75
N GLN A 108 15.67 2.46 -13.04
CA GLN A 108 16.59 3.11 -13.97
C GLN A 108 16.22 4.59 -14.18
N GLN A 109 14.92 4.87 -14.24
CA GLN A 109 14.41 6.22 -14.42
C GLN A 109 14.43 7.02 -13.10
N TYR A 110 14.20 6.37 -11.98
CA TYR A 110 14.11 7.00 -10.65
C TYR A 110 15.02 6.28 -9.64
N PRO A 111 16.35 6.40 -9.78
CA PRO A 111 17.27 5.61 -8.94
C PRO A 111 17.26 5.97 -7.46
N SER A 112 16.72 7.15 -7.10
CA SER A 112 16.61 7.58 -5.71
C SER A 112 15.30 7.14 -5.03
N HIS A 113 14.35 6.57 -5.80
CA HIS A 113 13.08 6.12 -5.26
C HIS A 113 13.20 4.77 -4.54
N SER A 114 12.29 4.52 -3.62
CA SER A 114 12.17 3.26 -2.89
C SER A 114 11.01 2.43 -3.44
N ASP A 115 10.83 1.21 -2.90
CA ASP A 115 9.70 0.35 -3.25
C ASP A 115 8.35 1.01 -2.96
N ARG A 116 8.28 1.90 -1.96
CA ARG A 116 7.07 2.65 -1.66
C ARG A 116 6.64 3.52 -2.84
N GLU A 117 7.57 4.27 -3.42
CA GLU A 117 7.28 5.10 -4.59
C GLU A 117 6.91 4.25 -5.80
N TYR A 118 7.55 3.08 -5.95
CA TYR A 118 7.18 2.15 -7.01
C TYR A 118 5.75 1.63 -6.85
N LEU A 119 5.35 1.21 -5.65
CA LEU A 119 3.99 0.75 -5.39
C LEU A 119 2.97 1.88 -5.60
N ALA A 120 3.27 3.10 -5.17
CA ALA A 120 2.41 4.25 -5.41
C ALA A 120 2.23 4.49 -6.91
N HIS A 121 3.30 4.36 -7.70
CA HIS A 121 3.24 4.45 -9.16
C HIS A 121 2.34 3.35 -9.74
N VAL A 122 2.47 2.11 -9.27
CA VAL A 122 1.64 0.99 -9.73
C VAL A 122 0.16 1.27 -9.46
N PHE A 123 -0.18 1.71 -8.27
CA PHE A 123 -1.57 2.03 -7.92
C PHE A 123 -2.13 3.16 -8.79
N ASP A 124 -1.33 4.19 -9.06
CA ASP A 124 -1.72 5.30 -9.92
C ASP A 124 -1.98 4.82 -11.35
N GLU A 125 -1.12 3.98 -11.91
CA GLU A 125 -1.30 3.42 -13.25
C GLU A 125 -2.56 2.55 -13.34
N VAL A 126 -2.83 1.73 -12.32
CA VAL A 126 -4.02 0.89 -12.28
C VAL A 126 -5.29 1.74 -12.22
N THR A 127 -5.29 2.81 -11.44
CA THR A 127 -6.47 3.69 -11.33
C THR A 127 -6.76 4.48 -12.60
N LYS A 128 -5.77 4.66 -13.47
CA LYS A 128 -5.95 5.32 -14.78
C LYS A 128 -6.67 4.45 -15.80
N LEU A 129 -6.73 3.14 -15.59
CA LEU A 129 -7.43 2.24 -16.49
C LEU A 129 -8.95 2.56 -16.46
N PRO A 130 -9.62 2.66 -17.63
CA PRO A 130 -11.02 3.08 -17.66
C PRO A 130 -11.96 2.21 -16.82
N SER A 131 -11.70 0.92 -16.79
CA SER A 131 -12.52 -0.03 -16.03
C SER A 131 -12.27 0.01 -14.51
N MET A 132 -11.23 0.69 -14.06
CA MET A 132 -10.82 0.73 -12.65
C MET A 132 -11.22 2.02 -11.93
N ARG A 133 -11.54 3.08 -12.67
CA ARG A 133 -11.85 4.39 -12.10
C ARG A 133 -13.01 4.36 -11.10
N ASP A 134 -13.99 3.50 -11.37
CA ASP A 134 -15.19 3.39 -10.53
C ASP A 134 -15.01 2.42 -9.35
N LEU A 135 -13.93 1.63 -9.35
CA LEU A 135 -13.66 0.62 -8.33
C LEU A 135 -12.67 1.08 -7.27
N LEU A 136 -11.85 2.08 -7.58
CA LEU A 136 -10.79 2.56 -6.69
C LEU A 136 -10.98 4.06 -6.28
#